data_fe3aca9ace833c126dd0a40329c30183
#
_entry.id   fe3aca9ace833c126dd0a40329c30183
#
_cell.length_a   1.000
_cell.length_b   1.000
_cell.length_c   1.000
_cell.angle_alpha   90.00
_cell.angle_beta   90.00
_cell.angle_gamma   90.00
#
_symmetry.space_group_name_H-M   'P 1'
#
loop_
_entity.id
_entity.type
_entity.pdbx_description
1 polymer ?
#
loop_
_entity_poly.entity_id
_entity_poly.type
_entity_poly.pdbx_seq_one_letter_code
_entity_poly.pdbx_strand_id
1 'polypeptide(L)'
;MQTQYKALIDEENCIGCGKCIRVCPTDAIVGSKQVLHTILPQYCTSCSNCINTCPTDCITLSTLGVALNEQEELLLTQKKQQRLNHNQLVPPTILFPKSMPISNSNTTTQKDRKQSIADAIARVKAKKNLAN
;
A
#
# COMPACT_ATOMS: atom_id res chain seq x y z
N MET A 1 10.58 -30.11 11.24
CA MET A 1 10.05 -28.93 10.56
C MET A 1 10.42 -29.01 9.09
N GLN A 2 9.46 -28.95 8.22
CA GLN A 2 9.73 -28.93 6.78
C GLN A 2 10.07 -27.50 6.37
N THR A 3 11.19 -27.32 5.71
CA THR A 3 11.59 -26.04 5.13
C THR A 3 11.09 -25.97 3.69
N GLN A 4 10.52 -24.84 3.31
CA GLN A 4 10.06 -24.59 1.95
C GLN A 4 10.66 -23.28 1.42
N TYR A 5 10.83 -23.22 0.11
CA TYR A 5 11.19 -21.96 -0.53
C TYR A 5 10.00 -20.99 -0.49
N LYS A 6 10.24 -19.80 0.00
CA LYS A 6 9.25 -18.74 0.08
C LYS A 6 9.46 -17.72 -1.03
N ALA A 7 8.39 -17.10 -1.46
CA ALA A 7 8.47 -16.04 -2.45
C ALA A 7 9.14 -14.79 -1.87
N LEU A 8 9.95 -14.14 -2.69
CA LEU A 8 10.62 -12.87 -2.40
C LEU A 8 10.34 -11.90 -3.55
N ILE A 9 10.03 -10.66 -3.22
CA ILE A 9 9.86 -9.59 -4.21
C ILE A 9 11.17 -8.81 -4.33
N ASP A 10 11.63 -8.64 -5.55
CA ASP A 10 12.68 -7.68 -5.87
C ASP A 10 12.06 -6.27 -5.93
N GLU A 11 12.32 -5.51 -4.89
CA GLU A 11 11.72 -4.18 -4.69
C GLU A 11 12.18 -3.17 -5.74
N GLU A 12 13.38 -3.34 -6.31
CA GLU A 12 13.92 -2.46 -7.35
C GLU A 12 13.14 -2.58 -8.67
N ASN A 13 12.64 -3.77 -8.97
CA ASN A 13 11.88 -4.06 -10.18
C ASN A 13 10.35 -4.03 -9.97
N CYS A 14 9.89 -3.86 -8.74
CA CYS A 14 8.48 -3.81 -8.41
C CYS A 14 7.84 -2.47 -8.81
N ILE A 15 6.82 -2.51 -9.67
CA ILE A 15 6.07 -1.31 -10.11
C ILE A 15 4.86 -0.96 -9.23
N GLY A 16 4.59 -1.74 -8.19
CA GLY A 16 3.47 -1.48 -7.29
C GLY A 16 2.08 -1.73 -7.90
N CYS A 17 1.94 -2.66 -8.85
CA CYS A 17 0.67 -2.91 -9.54
C CYS A 17 -0.41 -3.58 -8.66
N GLY A 18 -0.04 -4.23 -7.57
CA GLY A 18 -0.95 -4.88 -6.62
C GLY A 18 -1.62 -6.16 -7.11
N LYS A 19 -1.24 -6.72 -8.26
CA LYS A 19 -1.82 -7.97 -8.77
C LYS A 19 -1.49 -9.15 -7.87
N CYS A 20 -0.26 -9.24 -7.37
CA CYS A 20 0.21 -10.29 -6.48
C CYS A 20 -0.60 -10.36 -5.17
N ILE A 21 -0.97 -9.23 -4.60
CA ILE A 21 -1.78 -9.16 -3.36
C ILE A 21 -3.14 -9.83 -3.55
N ARG A 22 -3.76 -9.64 -4.71
CA ARG A 22 -5.10 -10.17 -5.00
C ARG A 22 -5.12 -11.69 -5.09
N VAL A 23 -4.06 -12.28 -5.65
CA VAL A 23 -3.98 -13.73 -5.90
C VAL A 23 -3.41 -14.52 -4.73
N CYS A 24 -2.78 -13.86 -3.75
CA CYS A 24 -2.24 -14.53 -2.58
C CYS A 24 -3.36 -15.06 -1.69
N PRO A 25 -3.46 -16.38 -1.43
CA PRO A 25 -4.57 -16.94 -0.65
C PRO A 25 -4.49 -16.60 0.84
N THR A 26 -3.29 -16.33 1.36
CA THR A 26 -3.03 -16.13 2.79
C THR A 26 -2.70 -14.68 3.17
N ASP A 27 -2.86 -13.73 2.24
CA ASP A 27 -2.48 -12.33 2.43
C ASP A 27 -1.01 -12.16 2.92
N ALA A 28 -0.11 -12.99 2.42
CA ALA A 28 1.30 -12.92 2.77
C ALA A 28 2.02 -11.70 2.20
N ILE A 29 1.40 -10.99 1.27
CA ILE A 29 1.99 -9.84 0.58
C ILE A 29 1.42 -8.56 1.14
N VAL A 30 2.30 -7.68 1.60
CA VAL A 30 1.94 -6.35 2.10
C VAL A 30 2.40 -5.27 1.14
N GLY A 31 1.64 -4.22 1.03
CA GLY A 31 1.89 -3.10 0.14
C GLY A 31 0.59 -2.44 -0.31
N SER A 32 0.69 -1.42 -1.12
CA SER A 32 -0.47 -0.74 -1.71
C SER A 32 -0.18 -0.32 -3.16
N LYS A 33 -1.21 0.16 -3.84
CA LYS A 33 -1.06 0.61 -5.22
C LYS A 33 -0.01 1.72 -5.34
N GLN A 34 0.94 1.55 -6.26
CA GLN A 34 2.07 2.46 -6.49
C GLN A 34 3.08 2.55 -5.33
N VAL A 35 3.04 1.60 -4.42
CA VAL A 35 4.01 1.47 -3.33
C VAL A 35 4.69 0.12 -3.46
N LEU A 36 5.94 0.03 -3.02
CA LEU A 36 6.68 -1.22 -2.98
C LEU A 36 5.93 -2.29 -2.21
N HIS A 37 6.01 -3.52 -2.70
CA HIS A 37 5.41 -4.68 -2.07
C HIS A 37 6.50 -5.54 -1.45
N THR A 38 6.19 -6.15 -0.32
CA THR A 38 7.06 -7.14 0.32
C THR A 38 6.27 -8.37 0.73
N ILE A 39 6.94 -9.51 0.82
CA ILE A 39 6.33 -10.78 1.20
C ILE A 39 6.76 -11.15 2.62
N LEU A 40 5.79 -11.55 3.42
CA LEU A 40 6.03 -12.07 4.76
C LEU A 40 6.22 -13.59 4.68
N PRO A 41 7.45 -14.11 4.86
CA PRO A 41 7.74 -15.54 4.67
C PRO A 41 6.91 -16.46 5.59
N GLN A 42 6.58 -15.98 6.79
CA GLN A 42 5.79 -16.73 7.78
C GLN A 42 4.34 -16.99 7.34
N TYR A 43 3.81 -16.23 6.39
CA TYR A 43 2.45 -16.41 5.87
C TYR A 43 2.42 -16.97 4.44
N CYS A 44 3.57 -17.11 3.81
CA CYS A 44 3.68 -17.62 2.43
C CYS A 44 3.52 -19.13 2.39
N THR A 45 2.60 -19.62 1.57
CA THR A 45 2.35 -21.07 1.34
C THR A 45 3.19 -21.66 0.21
N SER A 46 4.02 -20.86 -0.43
CA SER A 46 4.83 -21.30 -1.59
C SER A 46 4.01 -21.75 -2.81
N CYS A 47 2.78 -21.26 -2.94
CA CYS A 47 1.86 -21.66 -4.02
C CYS A 47 2.22 -21.10 -5.41
N SER A 48 3.20 -20.21 -5.51
CA SER A 48 3.70 -19.59 -6.76
C SER A 48 2.68 -18.77 -7.58
N ASN A 49 1.45 -18.57 -7.11
CA ASN A 49 0.42 -17.83 -7.82
C ASN A 49 0.81 -16.37 -8.08
N CYS A 50 1.53 -15.75 -7.13
CA CYS A 50 2.01 -14.37 -7.27
C CYS A 50 3.06 -14.22 -8.37
N ILE A 51 3.91 -15.23 -8.58
CA ILE A 51 4.97 -15.23 -9.60
C ILE A 51 4.34 -15.16 -11.00
N ASN A 52 3.39 -16.03 -11.28
CA ASN A 52 2.71 -16.10 -12.58
C ASN A 52 1.90 -14.84 -12.92
N THR A 53 1.53 -14.07 -11.91
CA THR A 53 0.70 -12.86 -12.07
C THR A 53 1.53 -11.58 -12.20
N CYS A 54 2.80 -11.61 -11.81
CA CYS A 54 3.67 -10.44 -11.84
C CYS A 54 4.02 -10.04 -13.27
N PRO A 55 3.72 -8.81 -13.72
CA PRO A 55 4.02 -8.36 -15.09
C PRO A 55 5.50 -8.05 -15.32
N THR A 56 6.27 -7.83 -14.26
CA THR A 56 7.71 -7.49 -14.31
C THR A 56 8.62 -8.63 -13.86
N ASP A 57 8.05 -9.80 -13.57
CA ASP A 57 8.77 -10.98 -13.09
C ASP A 57 9.71 -10.70 -11.89
N CYS A 58 9.31 -9.74 -11.04
CA CYS A 58 10.10 -9.34 -9.88
C CYS A 58 9.94 -10.28 -8.67
N ILE A 59 9.20 -11.35 -8.79
CA ILE A 59 8.93 -12.29 -7.69
C ILE A 59 9.61 -13.63 -7.98
N THR A 60 10.44 -14.08 -7.04
CA THR A 60 11.17 -15.34 -7.13
C THR A 60 10.96 -16.20 -5.87
N LEU A 61 11.19 -17.50 -5.97
CA LEU A 61 11.24 -18.40 -4.83
C LEU A 61 12.70 -18.54 -4.39
N SER A 62 13.14 -17.77 -3.42
CA SER A 62 14.54 -17.74 -3.03
C SER A 62 14.78 -17.78 -1.51
N THR A 63 13.81 -17.40 -0.71
CA THR A 63 13.95 -17.35 0.74
C THR A 63 13.48 -18.66 1.36
N LEU A 64 14.34 -19.27 2.19
CA LEU A 64 13.95 -20.43 2.98
C LEU A 64 13.11 -20.01 4.19
N GLY A 65 12.01 -20.71 4.40
CA GLY A 65 11.15 -20.49 5.55
C GLY A 65 10.50 -21.78 6.04
N VAL A 66 9.88 -21.71 7.21
CA VAL A 66 9.13 -22.83 7.76
C VAL A 66 7.84 -23.03 6.97
N ALA A 67 7.52 -24.27 6.63
CA ALA A 67 6.24 -24.59 6.00
C ALA A 67 5.08 -24.28 6.96
N LEU A 68 4.00 -23.69 6.44
CA LEU A 68 2.78 -23.51 7.20
C LEU A 68 2.11 -24.87 7.46
N ASN A 69 1.52 -25.01 8.63
CA ASN A 69 0.63 -26.13 8.91
C ASN A 69 -0.67 -25.95 8.13
N GLU A 70 -1.29 -27.06 7.75
CA GLU A 70 -2.58 -27.05 7.02
C GLU A 70 -3.66 -26.23 7.75
N GLN A 71 -3.67 -26.29 9.09
CA GLN A 71 -4.61 -25.51 9.92
C GLN A 71 -4.32 -24.00 9.88
N GLU A 72 -3.06 -23.61 9.87
CA GLU A 72 -2.65 -22.20 9.77
C GLU A 72 -2.98 -21.63 8.40
N GLU A 73 -2.72 -22.39 7.34
CA GLU A 73 -3.09 -22.00 5.97
C GLU A 73 -4.60 -21.79 5.82
N LEU A 74 -5.38 -22.74 6.35
CA LEU A 74 -6.83 -22.64 6.33
C LEU A 74 -7.34 -21.42 7.10
N LEU A 75 -6.77 -21.17 8.27
CA LEU A 75 -7.14 -20.01 9.10
C LEU A 75 -6.84 -18.68 8.39
N LEU A 76 -5.68 -18.57 7.75
CA LEU A 76 -5.29 -17.37 6.99
C LEU A 76 -6.19 -17.14 5.78
N THR A 77 -6.53 -18.21 5.08
CA THR A 77 -7.46 -18.16 3.94
C THR A 77 -8.86 -17.71 4.37
N GLN A 78 -9.36 -18.22 5.49
CA GLN A 78 -10.64 -17.80 6.06
C GLN A 78 -10.62 -16.33 6.48
N LYS A 79 -9.56 -15.86 7.12
CA LYS A 79 -9.40 -14.44 7.49
C LYS A 79 -9.43 -13.53 6.27
N LYS A 80 -8.75 -13.91 5.20
CA LYS A 80 -8.81 -13.18 3.93
C LYS A 80 -10.24 -13.12 3.40
N GLN A 81 -10.94 -14.24 3.37
CA GLN A 81 -12.31 -14.32 2.87
C GLN A 81 -13.26 -13.44 3.69
N GLN A 82 -13.13 -13.47 5.01
CA GLN A 82 -13.91 -12.60 5.91
C GLN A 82 -13.65 -11.12 5.63
N ARG A 83 -12.39 -10.73 5.44
CA ARG A 83 -12.02 -9.34 5.11
C ARG A 83 -12.62 -8.90 3.77
N LEU A 84 -12.58 -9.75 2.75
CA LEU A 84 -13.15 -9.44 1.44
C LEU A 84 -14.67 -9.30 1.52
N ASN A 85 -15.34 -10.18 2.24
CA ASN A 85 -16.79 -10.11 2.44
C ASN A 85 -17.18 -8.85 3.24
N HIS A 86 -16.42 -8.50 4.26
CA HIS A 86 -16.65 -7.28 5.04
C HIS A 86 -16.49 -6.02 4.17
N ASN A 87 -15.47 -5.97 3.34
CA ASN A 87 -15.26 -4.83 2.42
C ASN A 87 -16.36 -4.68 1.37
N GLN A 88 -17.05 -5.77 1.01
CA GLN A 88 -18.21 -5.72 0.12
C GLN A 88 -19.46 -5.19 0.82
N LEU A 89 -19.60 -5.46 2.13
CA LEU A 89 -20.76 -5.03 2.92
C LEU A 89 -20.66 -3.59 3.40
N VAL A 90 -19.44 -3.05 3.51
CA VAL A 90 -19.20 -1.66 3.93
C VAL A 90 -19.09 -0.79 2.68
N PRO A 91 -20.07 0.09 2.41
CA PRO A 91 -19.99 1.00 1.28
C PRO A 91 -18.74 1.90 1.43
N PRO A 92 -18.03 2.21 0.35
CA PRO A 92 -16.81 3.01 0.38
C PRO A 92 -16.99 4.39 1.03
N THR A 93 -18.20 4.85 1.15
CA THR A 93 -18.56 6.14 1.77
C THR A 93 -18.36 6.15 3.30
N ILE A 94 -18.34 4.98 3.96
CA ILE A 94 -18.19 4.87 5.42
C ILE A 94 -16.71 4.80 5.82
N LEU A 95 -15.83 4.24 4.96
CA LEU A 95 -14.40 4.13 5.24
C LEU A 95 -13.65 5.47 5.15
N PHE A 96 -14.12 6.37 4.30
CA PHE A 96 -13.66 7.75 4.21
C PHE A 96 -14.90 8.60 3.91
N PRO A 97 -15.55 9.20 4.92
CA PRO A 97 -16.54 10.22 4.65
C PRO A 97 -15.85 11.29 3.80
N LYS A 98 -16.29 11.38 2.55
CA LYS A 98 -15.79 12.33 1.54
C LYS A 98 -16.01 13.79 1.95
N SER A 99 -16.60 13.99 3.10
CA SER A 99 -16.83 15.23 3.78
C SER A 99 -16.82 14.99 5.29
N MET A 100 -15.64 14.73 5.86
CA MET A 100 -15.41 15.47 7.07
C MET A 100 -15.32 16.93 6.57
N PRO A 101 -16.22 17.82 6.98
CA PRO A 101 -15.89 19.21 6.88
C PRO A 101 -14.63 19.34 7.73
N ILE A 102 -13.47 19.44 7.06
CA ILE A 102 -12.37 20.10 7.69
C ILE A 102 -13.03 21.43 8.06
N SER A 103 -13.34 21.60 9.32
CA SER A 103 -13.72 22.89 9.86
C SER A 103 -12.47 23.78 9.81
N ASN A 104 -11.96 23.97 8.59
CA ASN A 104 -11.19 25.11 8.24
C ASN A 104 -12.23 26.21 8.14
N SER A 105 -12.39 26.92 9.24
CA SER A 105 -12.96 28.27 9.31
C SER A 105 -12.20 29.28 8.40
N ASN A 106 -11.45 28.79 7.43
CA ASN A 106 -10.82 29.53 6.37
C ASN A 106 -11.39 29.04 5.02
N THR A 107 -12.56 29.54 4.68
CA THR A 107 -13.02 29.63 3.30
C THR A 107 -12.10 30.60 2.57
N THR A 108 -10.86 30.20 2.39
CA THR A 108 -9.90 30.96 1.58
C THR A 108 -10.27 30.68 0.11
N THR A 109 -10.92 31.63 -0.53
CA THR A 109 -11.21 31.58 -1.95
C THR A 109 -9.90 31.46 -2.73
N GLN A 110 -9.95 30.96 -3.97
CA GLN A 110 -8.74 30.86 -4.82
C GLN A 110 -8.03 32.23 -4.96
N LYS A 111 -8.76 33.31 -4.83
CA LYS A 111 -8.27 34.68 -4.84
C LYS A 111 -7.39 34.99 -3.64
N ASP A 112 -7.79 34.53 -2.45
CA ASP A 112 -7.04 34.72 -1.21
C ASP A 112 -5.74 33.92 -1.19
N ARG A 113 -5.74 32.71 -1.79
CA ARG A 113 -4.52 31.90 -1.92
C ARG A 113 -3.47 32.57 -2.80
N LYS A 114 -3.87 33.14 -3.93
CA LYS A 114 -2.96 33.89 -4.81
C LYS A 114 -2.38 35.11 -4.11
N GLN A 115 -3.21 35.81 -3.34
CA GLN A 115 -2.78 36.96 -2.55
C GLN A 115 -1.77 36.57 -1.47
N SER A 116 -2.02 35.51 -0.72
CA SER A 116 -1.12 35.01 0.32
C SER A 116 0.24 34.57 -0.24
N ILE A 117 0.26 33.95 -1.41
CA ILE A 117 1.49 33.56 -2.09
C ILE A 117 2.27 34.79 -2.54
N ALA A 118 1.59 35.79 -3.12
CA ALA A 118 2.22 37.05 -3.55
C ALA A 118 2.84 37.80 -2.36
N ASP A 119 2.14 37.87 -1.23
CA ASP A 119 2.64 38.49 -0.01
C ASP A 119 3.86 37.77 0.57
N ALA A 120 3.87 36.44 0.55
CA ALA A 120 5.01 35.64 0.97
C ALA A 120 6.24 35.89 0.09
N ILE A 121 6.07 35.93 -1.23
CA ILE A 121 7.14 36.25 -2.18
C ILE A 121 7.68 37.68 -1.95
N ALA A 122 6.81 38.65 -1.72
CA ALA A 122 7.20 40.03 -1.45
C ALA A 122 8.04 40.15 -0.16
N ARG A 123 7.67 39.42 0.91
CA ARG A 123 8.44 39.38 2.18
C ARG A 123 9.85 38.81 1.98
N VAL A 124 9.98 37.73 1.19
CA VAL A 124 11.29 37.13 0.91
C VAL A 124 12.17 38.06 0.07
N LYS A 125 11.61 38.73 -0.94
CA LYS A 125 12.33 39.73 -1.73
C LYS A 125 12.79 40.93 -0.90
N ALA A 126 11.94 41.43 -0.01
CA ALA A 126 12.28 42.53 0.90
C ALA A 126 13.44 42.17 1.83
N LYS A 127 13.46 40.98 2.40
CA LYS A 127 14.57 40.48 3.21
C LYS A 127 15.86 40.35 2.45
N LYS A 128 15.82 39.91 1.19
CA LYS A 128 16.99 39.75 0.36
C LYS A 128 17.63 41.11 -0.02
N ASN A 129 16.82 42.15 -0.18
CA ASN A 129 17.32 43.50 -0.48
C ASN A 129 17.90 44.21 0.77
N LEU A 130 17.50 43.79 1.98
CA LEU A 130 18.06 44.32 3.23
C LEU A 130 19.37 43.65 3.66
N ALA A 131 19.72 42.50 3.04
CA ALA A 131 20.95 41.75 3.35
C ALA A 131 22.16 42.11 2.47
N ASN A 132 22.05 43.15 1.63
CA ASN A 132 23.16 43.72 0.82
C ASN A 132 23.64 45.02 1.43
#